data_9fd4feb1ca2a958c8a96c0d81d552fc4
#
_entry.id   9fd4feb1ca2a958c8a96c0d81d552fc4
#
_cell.length_a   1.000
_cell.length_b   1.000
_cell.length_c   1.000
_cell.angle_alpha   90.00
_cell.angle_beta   90.00
_cell.angle_gamma   90.00
#
_symmetry.space_group_name_H-M   'P 1'
#
loop_
_entity.id
_entity.type
_entity.pdbx_description
1 polymer ?
#
loop_
_entity_poly.entity_id
_entity_poly.type
_entity_poly.pdbx_seq_one_letter_code
_entity_poly.pdbx_strand_id
1 'polypeptide(L)' 'MYMLDELSLLLAVALAIYLLVALLRADRS' A
#
# COMPACT_ATOMS: atom_id res chain seq x y z
N MET A 1 -5.90 -21.20 3.04
CA MET A 1 -5.48 -19.85 3.39
C MET A 1 -6.43 -19.25 4.41
N TYR A 2 -5.90 -18.55 5.36
CA TYR A 2 -6.72 -17.94 6.40
C TYR A 2 -7.19 -16.56 5.96
N MET A 3 -8.37 -16.20 6.43
CA MET A 3 -8.95 -14.90 6.10
C MET A 3 -8.06 -13.76 6.58
N LEU A 4 -7.42 -13.96 7.73
CA LEU A 4 -6.52 -12.95 8.27
C LEU A 4 -5.32 -12.71 7.35
N ASP A 5 -4.84 -13.76 6.72
CA ASP A 5 -3.71 -13.66 5.83
C ASP A 5 -4.07 -12.85 4.59
N GLU A 6 -5.27 -13.07 4.09
CA GLU A 6 -5.74 -12.32 2.92
C GLU A 6 -5.92 -10.85 3.25
N LEU A 7 -6.45 -10.56 4.41
CA LEU A 7 -6.61 -9.17 4.85
C LEU A 7 -5.25 -8.47 4.97
N SER A 8 -4.27 -9.19 5.48
CA SER A 8 -2.93 -8.64 5.61
C SER A 8 -2.33 -8.29 4.26
N LEU A 9 -2.57 -9.13 3.27
CA LEU A 9 -2.09 -8.88 1.92
C LEU A 9 -2.71 -7.62 1.33
N LEU A 10 -4.00 -7.45 1.52
CA LEU A 10 -4.71 -6.27 1.03
C LEU A 10 -4.17 -5.01 1.69
N LEU A 11 -3.94 -5.07 2.98
CA LEU A 11 -3.39 -3.94 3.71
C LEU A 11 -1.98 -3.60 3.23
N ALA A 12 -1.17 -4.61 2.99
CA ALA A 12 0.18 -4.41 2.52
C ALA A 12 0.20 -3.73 1.15
N VAL A 13 -0.66 -4.20 0.26
CA VAL A 13 -0.77 -3.61 -1.08
C VAL A 13 -1.24 -2.17 -1.00
N ALA A 14 -2.23 -1.90 -0.17
CA ALA A 14 -2.74 -0.55 0.00
C ALA A 14 -1.66 0.39 0.51
N LEU A 15 -0.89 -0.05 1.48
CA LEU A 15 0.20 0.74 2.03
C LEU A 15 1.29 0.99 0.97
N ALA A 16 1.60 -0.01 0.19
CA ALA A 16 2.61 0.13 -0.85
C ALA A 16 2.17 1.17 -1.89
N ILE A 17 0.92 1.12 -2.31
CA ILE A 17 0.37 2.08 -3.26
C ILE A 17 0.39 3.48 -2.65
N TYR A 18 0.02 3.59 -1.39
CA TYR A 18 0.01 4.87 -0.71
C TYR A 18 1.39 5.50 -0.71
N LEU A 19 2.40 4.72 -0.38
CA LEU A 19 3.78 5.21 -0.37
C LEU A 19 4.24 5.62 -1.76
N LEU A 20 3.85 4.86 -2.76
CA LEU A 20 4.20 5.18 -4.13
C LEU A 20 3.62 6.52 -4.56
N VAL A 21 2.35 6.74 -4.28
CA VAL A 21 1.68 7.99 -4.63
C VAL A 21 2.31 9.15 -3.86
N ALA A 22 2.62 8.93 -2.59
CA ALA A 22 3.25 9.97 -1.77
C ALA A 22 4.60 10.37 -2.35
N LEU A 23 5.36 9.41 -2.83
CA LEU A 23 6.65 9.68 -3.43
C LEU A 23 6.52 10.51 -4.70
N LEU A 24 5.57 10.15 -5.54
CA LEU A 24 5.31 10.89 -6.76
C LEU A 24 4.89 12.31 -6.48
N ARG A 25 4.10 12.49 -5.44
CA ARG A 25 3.65 13.84 -5.06
C ARG A 25 4.81 14.67 -4.52
N ALA A 26 5.66 14.06 -3.72
CA ALA A 26 6.80 14.76 -3.17
C ALA A 26 7.76 15.20 -4.26
N ASP A 27 7.91 14.38 -5.27
CA ASP A 27 8.80 14.72 -6.39
C ASP A 27 8.29 15.91 -7.16
N ARG A 28 7.00 16.14 -7.11
CA ARG A 28 6.37 17.22 -7.87
C ARG A 28 6.36 18.55 -7.16
N SER A 29 6.48 18.55 -5.84
CA SER A 29 6.46 19.82 -5.08
C SER A 29 7.76 20.62 -5.23
#